data_1f21801519b12aebc09babb4f2fbc1d5
#
_entry.id   1f21801519b12aebc09babb4f2fbc1d5
#
_cell.length_a   1.000
_cell.length_b   1.000
_cell.length_c   1.000
_cell.angle_alpha   90.00
_cell.angle_beta   90.00
_cell.angle_gamma   90.00
#
_symmetry.space_group_name_H-M   'P 1'
#
loop_
_entity.id
_entity.type
_entity.pdbx_description
1 polymer ?
#
loop_
_entity_poly.entity_id
_entity_poly.type
_entity_poly.pdbx_seq_one_letter_code
_entity_poly.pdbx_strand_id
1 'polypeptide(L)'
;ILDKKLQLISKKHNIILFVGKLEKYKGCYEFIESVLLLLKRKNTKVHALVIGIGSEQKQLMKLVEKAECIDDFTFIDRLSHDQILAAHELGDIYVSMNHLGNLSNANLEAIQSNDCMVIPCPQPDIGVDVETNNLLLGAAVNVPINNPKKLSDSLYDLIHHKEKRLIMSKEISIKKQSFLWSWDERISAEMSLLENLVSGSVE
;
A
#
# COMPACT_ATOMS: atom_id res chain seq x y z
N ILE A 1 0.06 -0.34 -20.54
CA ILE A 1 1.02 0.77 -20.35
C ILE A 1 0.26 1.87 -19.63
N LEU A 2 0.65 2.18 -18.40
CA LEU A 2 0.13 3.35 -17.69
C LEU A 2 0.38 4.61 -18.50
N ASP A 3 -0.55 5.57 -18.37
CA ASP A 3 -0.57 6.83 -19.13
C ASP A 3 0.81 7.49 -19.18
N LYS A 4 1.23 7.94 -20.36
CA LYS A 4 2.46 8.71 -20.56
C LYS A 4 2.56 9.93 -19.64
N LYS A 5 1.41 10.52 -19.26
CA LYS A 5 1.34 11.64 -18.31
C LYS A 5 1.88 11.24 -16.94
N LEU A 6 1.48 10.09 -16.40
CA LEU A 6 1.96 9.58 -15.09
C LEU A 6 3.47 9.28 -15.11
N GLN A 7 3.98 8.75 -16.21
CA GLN A 7 5.43 8.54 -16.38
C GLN A 7 6.22 9.85 -16.40
N LEU A 8 5.66 10.94 -16.93
CA LEU A 8 6.28 12.25 -16.89
C LEU A 8 6.24 12.88 -15.49
N ILE A 9 5.15 12.65 -14.76
CA ILE A 9 4.99 13.12 -13.38
C ILE A 9 6.02 12.43 -12.48
N SER A 10 6.18 11.12 -12.57
CA SER A 10 7.11 10.33 -11.73
C SER A 10 8.59 10.75 -11.87
N LYS A 11 8.97 11.35 -13.01
CA LYS A 11 10.32 11.90 -13.18
C LYS A 11 10.59 13.15 -12.32
N LYS A 12 9.55 13.80 -11.83
CA LYS A 12 9.65 15.09 -11.11
C LYS A 12 9.09 15.05 -9.70
N HIS A 13 8.24 14.05 -9.40
CA HIS A 13 7.50 13.90 -8.14
C HIS A 13 7.66 12.49 -7.61
N ASN A 14 7.72 12.34 -6.28
CA ASN A 14 7.54 11.02 -5.67
C ASN A 14 6.07 10.63 -5.77
N ILE A 15 5.83 9.43 -6.26
CA ILE A 15 4.47 8.89 -6.39
C ILE A 15 4.07 8.17 -5.11
N ILE A 16 2.99 8.64 -4.49
CA ILE A 16 2.38 7.98 -3.34
C ILE A 16 1.13 7.25 -3.83
N LEU A 17 1.13 5.93 -3.70
CA LEU A 17 0.12 5.04 -4.27
C LEU A 17 -0.89 4.58 -3.22
N PHE A 18 -2.16 4.66 -3.55
CA PHE A 18 -3.27 4.00 -2.87
C PHE A 18 -4.03 3.11 -3.85
N VAL A 19 -4.21 1.84 -3.51
CA VAL A 19 -5.00 0.88 -4.28
C VAL A 19 -6.05 0.25 -3.37
N GLY A 20 -7.33 0.38 -3.72
CA GLY A 20 -8.40 -0.24 -2.95
C GLY A 20 -9.76 0.40 -3.12
N LYS A 21 -10.78 -0.18 -2.50
CA LYS A 21 -12.11 0.43 -2.49
C LYS A 21 -12.06 1.78 -1.78
N LEU A 22 -12.72 2.79 -2.36
CA LEU A 22 -12.86 4.11 -1.76
C LEU A 22 -14.03 4.12 -0.77
N GLU A 23 -13.81 3.41 0.35
CA GLU A 23 -14.71 3.27 1.50
C GLU A 23 -13.99 3.74 2.77
N LYS A 24 -14.72 4.29 3.74
CA LYS A 24 -14.14 4.86 4.97
C LYS A 24 -13.20 3.89 5.69
N TYR A 25 -13.64 2.64 5.86
CA TYR A 25 -12.86 1.62 6.56
C TYR A 25 -11.58 1.18 5.82
N LYS A 26 -11.39 1.59 4.57
CA LYS A 26 -10.15 1.38 3.80
C LYS A 26 -9.11 2.47 4.01
N GLY A 27 -9.43 3.51 4.81
CA GLY A 27 -8.52 4.60 5.14
C GLY A 27 -8.27 5.58 4.00
N CYS A 28 -9.19 5.66 3.03
CA CYS A 28 -9.04 6.57 1.89
C CYS A 28 -9.05 8.05 2.31
N TYR A 29 -9.79 8.42 3.37
CA TYR A 29 -9.76 9.78 3.92
C TYR A 29 -8.42 10.10 4.55
N GLU A 30 -7.89 9.18 5.39
CA GLU A 30 -6.59 9.35 6.02
C GLU A 30 -5.48 9.52 4.99
N PHE A 31 -5.54 8.75 3.90
CA PHE A 31 -4.63 8.87 2.78
C PHE A 31 -4.71 10.28 2.16
N ILE A 32 -5.90 10.72 1.72
CA ILE A 32 -6.08 12.04 1.06
C ILE A 32 -5.66 13.17 2.01
N GLU A 33 -6.14 13.17 3.24
CA GLU A 33 -5.83 14.21 4.23
C GLU A 33 -4.33 14.26 4.55
N SER A 34 -3.67 13.11 4.62
CA SER A 34 -2.23 13.05 4.87
C SER A 34 -1.42 13.64 3.72
N VAL A 35 -1.81 13.39 2.46
CA VAL A 35 -1.17 13.98 1.27
C VAL A 35 -1.43 15.48 1.21
N LEU A 36 -2.65 15.94 1.50
CA LEU A 36 -2.96 17.37 1.58
C LEU A 36 -2.13 18.10 2.65
N LEU A 37 -1.90 17.46 3.80
CA LEU A 37 -0.99 17.98 4.83
C LEU A 37 0.47 17.99 4.34
N LEU A 38 0.86 16.97 3.59
CA LEU A 38 2.21 16.82 3.06
C LEU A 38 2.53 17.90 2.01
N LEU A 39 1.60 18.21 1.11
CA LEU A 39 1.74 19.24 0.07
C LEU A 39 1.95 20.65 0.63
N LYS A 40 1.51 20.92 1.87
CA LYS A 40 1.75 22.20 2.56
C LYS A 40 3.18 22.37 3.07
N ARG A 41 3.99 21.31 3.05
CA ARG A 41 5.37 21.34 3.57
C ARG A 41 6.34 21.82 2.49
N LYS A 42 7.36 22.54 2.89
CA LYS A 42 8.42 23.00 1.97
C LYS A 42 9.23 21.83 1.42
N ASN A 43 9.71 21.99 0.20
CA ASN A 43 10.55 21.02 -0.50
C ASN A 43 9.88 19.64 -0.74
N THR A 44 8.56 19.63 -0.80
CA THR A 44 7.79 18.41 -1.04
C THR A 44 7.29 18.41 -2.47
N LYS A 45 7.76 17.44 -3.28
CA LYS A 45 7.28 17.19 -4.64
C LYS A 45 6.69 15.79 -4.68
N VAL A 46 5.39 15.71 -4.48
CA VAL A 46 4.66 14.44 -4.47
C VAL A 46 3.46 14.51 -5.41
N HIS A 47 3.05 13.36 -5.89
CA HIS A 47 1.82 13.19 -6.63
C HIS A 47 1.12 11.92 -6.09
N ALA A 48 -0.14 12.04 -5.75
CA ALA A 48 -0.94 10.93 -5.25
C ALA A 48 -1.63 10.21 -6.41
N LEU A 49 -1.38 8.91 -6.54
CA LEU A 49 -2.09 8.04 -7.46
C LEU A 49 -3.10 7.20 -6.67
N VAL A 50 -4.39 7.46 -6.90
CA VAL A 50 -5.51 6.82 -6.20
C VAL A 50 -6.23 5.90 -7.18
N ILE A 51 -6.16 4.59 -6.93
CA ILE A 51 -6.77 3.58 -7.81
C ILE A 51 -7.87 2.86 -7.05
N GLY A 52 -9.09 2.98 -7.54
CA GLY A 52 -10.26 2.30 -7.01
C GLY A 52 -11.55 3.11 -7.11
N ILE A 53 -12.64 2.43 -6.81
CA ILE A 53 -13.99 3.00 -6.76
C ILE A 53 -14.61 2.73 -5.39
N GLY A 54 -15.58 3.54 -5.01
CA GLY A 54 -16.34 3.36 -3.79
C GLY A 54 -17.31 4.50 -3.52
N SER A 55 -18.06 4.37 -2.44
CA SER A 55 -19.11 5.34 -2.06
C SER A 55 -18.52 6.72 -1.75
N GLU A 56 -17.26 6.79 -1.32
CA GLU A 56 -16.61 8.02 -0.87
C GLU A 56 -15.91 8.79 -2.01
N GLN A 57 -15.79 8.23 -3.22
CA GLN A 57 -15.02 8.80 -4.31
C GLN A 57 -15.36 10.27 -4.59
N LYS A 58 -16.65 10.59 -4.73
CA LYS A 58 -17.08 11.96 -5.04
C LYS A 58 -16.73 12.95 -3.92
N GLN A 59 -16.78 12.50 -2.67
CA GLN A 59 -16.47 13.35 -1.51
C GLN A 59 -14.96 13.58 -1.41
N LEU A 60 -14.15 12.56 -1.68
CA LEU A 60 -12.69 12.67 -1.70
C LEU A 60 -12.20 13.62 -2.79
N MET A 61 -12.77 13.53 -4.00
CA MET A 61 -12.46 14.47 -5.08
C MET A 61 -12.81 15.91 -4.71
N LYS A 62 -14.01 16.15 -4.14
CA LYS A 62 -14.39 17.47 -3.63
C LYS A 62 -13.46 18.00 -2.54
N LEU A 63 -12.94 17.12 -1.68
CA LEU A 63 -11.99 17.51 -0.64
C LEU A 63 -10.68 18.02 -1.26
N VAL A 64 -10.18 17.34 -2.28
CA VAL A 64 -8.97 17.72 -3.03
C VAL A 64 -9.18 19.01 -3.81
N GLU A 65 -10.31 19.14 -4.51
CA GLU A 65 -10.71 20.37 -5.23
C GLU A 65 -10.78 21.57 -4.30
N LYS A 66 -11.46 21.43 -3.14
CA LYS A 66 -11.57 22.51 -2.14
C LYS A 66 -10.20 22.92 -1.56
N ALA A 67 -9.25 22.01 -1.54
CA ALA A 67 -7.88 22.30 -1.13
C ALA A 67 -7.01 22.89 -2.25
N GLU A 68 -7.56 23.09 -3.46
CA GLU A 68 -6.86 23.59 -4.66
C GLU A 68 -5.64 22.72 -5.06
N CYS A 69 -5.71 21.40 -4.81
CA CYS A 69 -4.61 20.46 -5.03
C CYS A 69 -4.94 19.41 -6.11
N ILE A 70 -5.92 19.66 -6.99
CA ILE A 70 -6.40 18.65 -7.95
C ILE A 70 -5.30 18.18 -8.92
N ASP A 71 -4.36 19.05 -9.25
CA ASP A 71 -3.23 18.73 -10.14
C ASP A 71 -2.19 17.80 -9.49
N ASP A 72 -2.19 17.69 -8.16
CA ASP A 72 -1.30 16.81 -7.40
C ASP A 72 -1.90 15.42 -7.16
N PHE A 73 -3.10 15.16 -7.70
CA PHE A 73 -3.80 13.89 -7.57
C PHE A 73 -4.20 13.33 -8.93
N THR A 74 -4.12 12.02 -9.08
CA THR A 74 -4.74 11.28 -10.18
C THR A 74 -5.64 10.21 -9.62
N PHE A 75 -6.93 10.25 -9.96
CA PHE A 75 -7.92 9.22 -9.61
C PHE A 75 -8.16 8.34 -10.82
N ILE A 76 -8.07 7.03 -10.63
CA ILE A 76 -8.35 6.02 -11.66
C ILE A 76 -9.34 5.00 -11.08
N ASP A 77 -10.46 4.80 -11.76
CA ASP A 77 -11.52 3.94 -11.25
C ASP A 77 -11.09 2.47 -11.18
N ARG A 78 -10.53 1.95 -12.26
CA ARG A 78 -10.12 0.55 -12.38
C ARG A 78 -8.94 0.41 -13.34
N LEU A 79 -8.08 -0.54 -13.04
CA LEU A 79 -6.98 -0.97 -13.88
C LEU A 79 -7.05 -2.51 -14.08
N SER A 80 -6.50 -3.00 -15.18
CA SER A 80 -6.23 -4.44 -15.33
C SER A 80 -5.11 -4.86 -14.39
N HIS A 81 -4.95 -6.17 -14.17
CA HIS A 81 -3.89 -6.69 -13.30
C HIS A 81 -2.49 -6.19 -13.74
N ASP A 82 -2.16 -6.27 -15.01
CA ASP A 82 -0.87 -5.78 -15.54
C ASP A 82 -0.67 -4.28 -15.32
N GLN A 83 -1.76 -3.49 -15.41
CA GLN A 83 -1.71 -2.06 -15.14
C GLN A 83 -1.56 -1.75 -13.66
N ILE A 84 -2.12 -2.58 -12.77
CA ILE A 84 -1.91 -2.48 -11.32
C ILE A 84 -0.43 -2.73 -11.00
N LEU A 85 0.17 -3.78 -11.54
CA LEU A 85 1.61 -4.03 -11.36
C LEU A 85 2.46 -2.86 -11.85
N ALA A 86 2.15 -2.32 -13.03
CA ALA A 86 2.83 -1.13 -13.53
C ALA A 86 2.61 0.13 -12.66
N ALA A 87 1.47 0.22 -11.96
CA ALA A 87 1.24 1.31 -10.99
C ALA A 87 2.10 1.14 -9.73
N HIS A 88 2.29 -0.08 -9.23
CA HIS A 88 3.21 -0.38 -8.14
C HIS A 88 4.66 -0.09 -8.54
N GLU A 89 5.10 -0.48 -9.75
CA GLU A 89 6.45 -0.16 -10.25
C GLU A 89 6.70 1.35 -10.37
N LEU A 90 5.66 2.14 -10.62
CA LEU A 90 5.73 3.60 -10.68
C LEU A 90 5.73 4.25 -9.29
N GLY A 91 5.14 3.58 -8.31
CA GLY A 91 4.97 4.06 -6.95
C GLY A 91 6.28 4.09 -6.17
N ASP A 92 6.58 5.21 -5.50
CA ASP A 92 7.69 5.27 -4.56
C ASP A 92 7.31 4.77 -3.16
N ILE A 93 6.04 4.95 -2.79
CA ILE A 93 5.50 4.57 -1.48
C ILE A 93 4.07 4.09 -1.68
N TYR A 94 3.78 2.88 -1.24
CA TYR A 94 2.41 2.35 -1.16
C TYR A 94 1.83 2.57 0.23
N VAL A 95 0.58 3.02 0.30
CA VAL A 95 -0.13 3.28 1.55
C VAL A 95 -1.41 2.46 1.63
N SER A 96 -1.54 1.68 2.69
CA SER A 96 -2.76 0.98 3.05
C SER A 96 -3.13 1.28 4.50
N MET A 97 -4.23 2.00 4.72
CA MET A 97 -4.74 2.31 6.06
C MET A 97 -6.05 1.55 6.34
N ASN A 98 -6.10 0.26 5.98
CA ASN A 98 -7.28 -0.57 6.12
C ASN A 98 -7.61 -0.85 7.60
N HIS A 99 -8.75 -0.38 8.09
CA HIS A 99 -9.21 -0.55 9.47
C HIS A 99 -9.67 -1.99 9.79
N LEU A 100 -9.90 -2.83 8.79
CA LEU A 100 -10.33 -4.22 9.01
C LEU A 100 -9.18 -5.16 9.36
N GLY A 101 -7.93 -4.69 9.20
CA GLY A 101 -6.76 -5.42 9.64
C GLY A 101 -6.53 -6.78 8.99
N ASN A 102 -6.98 -6.99 7.77
CA ASN A 102 -6.75 -8.22 7.02
C ASN A 102 -5.77 -8.02 5.88
N LEU A 103 -5.08 -9.07 5.49
CA LEU A 103 -4.17 -9.08 4.34
C LEU A 103 -5.00 -9.02 3.05
N SER A 104 -5.11 -7.82 2.46
CA SER A 104 -5.88 -7.59 1.24
C SER A 104 -5.11 -7.94 -0.03
N ASN A 105 -5.81 -8.21 -1.14
CA ASN A 105 -5.16 -8.42 -2.45
C ASN A 105 -4.24 -7.24 -2.83
N ALA A 106 -4.65 -6.01 -2.56
CA ALA A 106 -3.82 -4.83 -2.82
C ALA A 106 -2.52 -4.83 -1.98
N ASN A 107 -2.57 -5.31 -0.72
CA ASN A 107 -1.36 -5.51 0.08
C ASN A 107 -0.48 -6.63 -0.48
N LEU A 108 -1.08 -7.72 -0.97
CA LEU A 108 -0.32 -8.82 -1.62
C LEU A 108 0.34 -8.36 -2.92
N GLU A 109 -0.34 -7.54 -3.73
CA GLU A 109 0.21 -6.91 -4.93
C GLU A 109 1.39 -5.99 -4.60
N ALA A 110 1.26 -5.15 -3.56
CA ALA A 110 2.34 -4.28 -3.08
C ALA A 110 3.56 -5.09 -2.58
N ILE A 111 3.32 -6.17 -1.83
CA ILE A 111 4.37 -7.08 -1.36
C ILE A 111 5.05 -7.77 -2.57
N GLN A 112 4.26 -8.25 -3.53
CA GLN A 112 4.79 -8.86 -4.75
C GLN A 112 5.69 -7.90 -5.52
N SER A 113 5.33 -6.63 -5.58
CA SER A 113 6.08 -5.57 -6.26
C SER A 113 7.26 -5.04 -5.43
N ASN A 114 7.45 -5.48 -4.20
CA ASN A 114 8.46 -5.02 -3.24
C ASN A 114 8.32 -3.53 -2.89
N ASP A 115 7.12 -3.04 -2.74
CA ASP A 115 6.88 -1.64 -2.44
C ASP A 115 7.44 -1.24 -1.08
N CYS A 116 7.86 0.02 -0.95
CA CYS A 116 7.99 0.64 0.36
C CYS A 116 6.59 0.89 0.93
N MET A 117 6.20 0.14 1.95
CA MET A 117 4.83 0.11 2.46
C MET A 117 4.66 0.92 3.75
N VAL A 118 3.53 1.65 3.82
CA VAL A 118 3.00 2.23 5.06
C VAL A 118 1.67 1.56 5.37
N ILE A 119 1.55 0.96 6.56
CA ILE A 119 0.39 0.17 6.99
C ILE A 119 -0.07 0.59 8.40
N PRO A 120 -1.28 0.21 8.84
CA PRO A 120 -1.72 0.50 10.20
C PRO A 120 -0.82 -0.15 11.25
N CYS A 121 -0.70 0.50 12.41
CA CYS A 121 -0.16 -0.17 13.59
C CYS A 121 -1.06 -1.36 13.96
N PRO A 122 -0.49 -2.48 14.45
CA PRO A 122 -1.30 -3.59 14.91
C PRO A 122 -2.15 -3.16 16.12
N GLN A 123 -3.42 -3.55 16.10
CA GLN A 123 -4.36 -3.36 17.22
C GLN A 123 -5.01 -4.71 17.54
N PRO A 124 -4.36 -5.56 18.34
CA PRO A 124 -4.79 -6.94 18.61
C PRO A 124 -6.22 -7.01 19.16
N ASP A 125 -6.63 -6.06 20.01
CA ASP A 125 -7.94 -6.05 20.66
C ASP A 125 -9.11 -5.93 19.67
N ILE A 126 -8.88 -5.33 18.50
CA ILE A 126 -9.88 -5.18 17.43
C ILE A 126 -9.44 -5.83 16.11
N GLY A 127 -8.33 -6.57 16.11
CA GLY A 127 -7.82 -7.31 14.97
C GLY A 127 -7.26 -6.46 13.82
N VAL A 128 -6.97 -5.18 14.06
CA VAL A 128 -6.47 -4.30 12.99
C VAL A 128 -5.05 -4.70 12.60
N ASP A 129 -4.93 -5.15 11.38
CA ASP A 129 -3.70 -5.46 10.63
C ASP A 129 -2.62 -6.28 11.38
N VAL A 130 -3.04 -7.16 12.29
CA VAL A 130 -2.14 -8.00 13.09
C VAL A 130 -1.36 -8.95 12.18
N GLU A 131 -2.05 -9.63 11.26
CA GLU A 131 -1.46 -10.61 10.35
C GLU A 131 -0.43 -9.97 9.41
N THR A 132 -0.77 -8.84 8.76
CA THR A 132 0.17 -8.13 7.89
C THR A 132 1.40 -7.65 8.66
N ASN A 133 1.19 -7.14 9.88
CA ASN A 133 2.29 -6.71 10.74
C ASN A 133 3.21 -7.88 11.12
N ASN A 134 2.65 -9.06 11.45
CA ASN A 134 3.44 -10.25 11.77
C ASN A 134 4.25 -10.73 10.56
N LEU A 135 3.63 -10.77 9.37
CA LEU A 135 4.30 -11.16 8.13
C LEU A 135 5.43 -10.21 7.76
N LEU A 136 5.19 -8.91 7.85
CA LEU A 136 6.15 -7.90 7.39
C LEU A 136 7.16 -7.49 8.47
N LEU A 137 6.93 -7.78 9.72
CA LEU A 137 7.75 -7.55 10.92
C LEU A 137 8.94 -6.58 10.73
N GLY A 138 8.67 -5.28 10.72
CA GLY A 138 9.69 -4.23 10.57
C GLY A 138 10.07 -3.87 9.12
N ALA A 139 9.55 -4.58 8.12
CA ALA A 139 9.75 -4.23 6.71
C ALA A 139 8.78 -3.16 6.19
N ALA A 140 7.78 -2.77 6.98
CA ALA A 140 6.83 -1.70 6.68
C ALA A 140 6.82 -0.62 7.76
N VAL A 141 6.42 0.61 7.41
CA VAL A 141 6.20 1.68 8.38
C VAL A 141 4.81 1.55 8.98
N ASN A 142 4.73 1.51 10.30
CA ASN A 142 3.48 1.40 11.04
C ASN A 142 2.98 2.77 11.49
N VAL A 143 1.71 3.07 11.18
CA VAL A 143 1.07 4.35 11.52
C VAL A 143 -0.27 4.07 12.21
N PRO A 144 -0.60 4.76 13.31
CA PRO A 144 -1.92 4.64 13.92
C PRO A 144 -3.04 5.02 12.94
N ILE A 145 -4.14 4.24 12.91
CA ILE A 145 -5.34 4.61 12.16
C ILE A 145 -5.93 5.91 12.71
N ASN A 146 -6.78 6.57 11.91
CA ASN A 146 -7.40 7.86 12.25
C ASN A 146 -6.39 8.97 12.62
N ASN A 147 -5.18 8.92 12.05
CA ASN A 147 -4.14 9.89 12.32
C ASN A 147 -3.44 10.37 11.02
N PRO A 148 -4.12 11.18 10.19
CA PRO A 148 -3.55 11.68 8.94
C PRO A 148 -2.28 12.51 9.14
N LYS A 149 -2.15 13.19 10.28
CA LYS A 149 -0.93 13.94 10.60
C LYS A 149 0.28 13.02 10.77
N LYS A 150 0.13 11.92 11.52
CA LYS A 150 1.22 10.96 11.72
C LYS A 150 1.57 10.26 10.42
N LEU A 151 0.56 9.93 9.59
CA LEU A 151 0.77 9.40 8.25
C LEU A 151 1.55 10.39 7.39
N SER A 152 1.16 11.67 7.38
CA SER A 152 1.88 12.73 6.67
C SER A 152 3.32 12.89 7.13
N ASP A 153 3.59 12.77 8.44
CA ASP A 153 4.95 12.83 9.01
C ASP A 153 5.81 11.65 8.52
N SER A 154 5.24 10.45 8.50
CA SER A 154 5.92 9.25 8.00
C SER A 154 6.19 9.32 6.50
N LEU A 155 5.24 9.81 5.71
CA LEU A 155 5.42 10.04 4.27
C LEU A 155 6.50 11.08 4.00
N TYR A 156 6.52 12.18 4.76
CA TYR A 156 7.56 13.21 4.66
C TYR A 156 8.96 12.63 4.92
N ASP A 157 9.11 11.80 5.95
CA ASP A 157 10.36 11.11 6.23
C ASP A 157 10.78 10.20 5.07
N LEU A 158 9.87 9.37 4.58
CA LEU A 158 10.16 8.43 3.48
C LEU A 158 10.53 9.11 2.16
N ILE A 159 9.89 10.22 1.78
CA ILE A 159 10.23 10.92 0.52
C ILE A 159 11.61 11.58 0.58
N HIS A 160 12.09 11.99 1.77
CA HIS A 160 13.39 12.61 1.94
C HIS A 160 14.52 11.62 2.21
N HIS A 161 14.22 10.35 2.51
CA HIS A 161 15.19 9.29 2.79
C HIS A 161 15.01 8.11 1.82
N LYS A 162 15.53 8.29 0.60
CA LYS A 162 15.45 7.26 -0.44
C LYS A 162 16.08 5.93 0.00
N GLU A 163 17.20 5.99 0.72
CA GLU A 163 17.90 4.81 1.25
C GLU A 163 16.98 3.99 2.17
N LYS A 164 16.18 4.67 2.99
CA LYS A 164 15.21 4.00 3.88
C LYS A 164 14.16 3.24 3.06
N ARG A 165 13.61 3.84 1.99
CA ARG A 165 12.68 3.16 1.09
C ARG A 165 13.30 1.92 0.46
N LEU A 166 14.54 2.02 -0.04
CA LEU A 166 15.25 0.90 -0.66
C LEU A 166 15.52 -0.25 0.34
N ILE A 167 15.90 0.07 1.57
CA ILE A 167 16.08 -0.93 2.63
C ILE A 167 14.76 -1.66 2.89
N MET A 168 13.66 -0.92 3.04
CA MET A 168 12.33 -1.52 3.28
C MET A 168 11.87 -2.39 2.12
N SER A 169 12.03 -1.94 0.87
CA SER A 169 11.73 -2.73 -0.32
C SER A 169 12.54 -4.03 -0.36
N LYS A 170 13.81 -3.98 0.01
CA LYS A 170 14.67 -5.15 0.10
C LYS A 170 14.21 -6.12 1.20
N GLU A 171 13.85 -5.62 2.36
CA GLU A 171 13.33 -6.46 3.46
C GLU A 171 12.01 -7.14 3.06
N ILE A 172 11.10 -6.45 2.37
CA ILE A 172 9.88 -7.05 1.82
C ILE A 172 10.25 -8.14 0.81
N SER A 173 11.20 -7.89 -0.09
CA SER A 173 11.66 -8.87 -1.09
C SER A 173 12.20 -10.16 -0.46
N ILE A 174 12.82 -10.08 0.70
CA ILE A 174 13.31 -11.25 1.46
C ILE A 174 12.12 -11.97 2.13
N LYS A 175 11.29 -11.21 2.84
CA LYS A 175 10.19 -11.78 3.64
C LYS A 175 9.12 -12.45 2.77
N LYS A 176 8.77 -11.89 1.63
CA LYS A 176 7.73 -12.47 0.74
C LYS A 176 8.04 -13.90 0.30
N GLN A 177 9.30 -14.28 0.23
CA GLN A 177 9.71 -15.64 -0.16
C GLN A 177 9.18 -16.72 0.81
N SER A 178 8.86 -16.35 2.04
CA SER A 178 8.36 -17.29 3.05
C SER A 178 6.83 -17.52 3.00
N PHE A 179 6.07 -16.70 2.26
CA PHE A 179 4.60 -16.79 2.28
C PHE A 179 3.91 -16.50 0.93
N LEU A 180 4.60 -15.89 -0.04
CA LEU A 180 4.08 -15.74 -1.41
C LEU A 180 4.60 -16.88 -2.27
N TRP A 181 3.78 -17.88 -2.44
CA TRP A 181 4.08 -19.07 -3.21
C TRP A 181 3.45 -19.00 -4.60
N SER A 182 4.14 -19.56 -5.59
CA SER A 182 3.54 -19.90 -6.87
C SER A 182 2.44 -20.97 -6.69
N TRP A 183 1.59 -21.14 -7.70
CA TRP A 183 0.59 -22.21 -7.67
C TRP A 183 1.22 -23.59 -7.50
N ASP A 184 2.33 -23.87 -8.16
CA ASP A 184 3.03 -25.15 -8.09
C ASP A 184 3.61 -25.41 -6.70
N GLU A 185 4.23 -24.38 -6.06
CA GLU A 185 4.72 -24.48 -4.69
C GLU A 185 3.59 -24.71 -3.70
N ARG A 186 2.46 -24.01 -3.88
CA ARG A 186 1.28 -24.16 -3.02
C ARG A 186 0.69 -25.57 -3.15
N ILE A 187 0.46 -26.05 -4.37
CA ILE A 187 -0.06 -27.41 -4.62
C ILE A 187 0.89 -28.46 -4.00
N SER A 188 2.21 -28.31 -4.19
CA SER A 188 3.19 -29.21 -3.62
C SER A 188 3.14 -29.25 -2.10
N ALA A 189 2.98 -28.09 -1.45
CA ALA A 189 2.86 -28.00 0.01
C ALA A 189 1.53 -28.62 0.50
N GLU A 190 0.42 -28.37 -0.18
CA GLU A 190 -0.88 -28.96 0.15
C GLU A 190 -0.87 -30.49 -0.01
N MET A 191 -0.25 -31.00 -1.09
CA MET A 191 -0.09 -32.45 -1.32
C MET A 191 0.75 -33.10 -0.21
N SER A 192 1.88 -32.48 0.16
CA SER A 192 2.73 -32.97 1.25
C SER A 192 1.98 -33.01 2.60
N LEU A 193 1.15 -32.03 2.86
CA LEU A 193 0.27 -31.99 4.06
C LEU A 193 -0.72 -33.16 4.06
N LEU A 194 -1.37 -33.42 2.93
CA LEU A 194 -2.32 -34.54 2.79
C LEU A 194 -1.62 -35.90 2.93
N GLU A 195 -0.44 -36.07 2.33
CA GLU A 195 0.37 -37.28 2.46
C GLU A 195 0.76 -37.57 3.93
N ASN A 196 1.18 -36.53 4.65
CA ASN A 196 1.52 -36.64 6.07
C ASN A 196 0.29 -37.00 6.93
N LEU A 197 -0.88 -36.42 6.63
CA LEU A 197 -2.14 -36.78 7.34
C LEU A 197 -2.56 -38.22 7.07
N VAL A 198 -2.41 -38.71 5.83
CA VAL A 198 -2.77 -40.10 5.47
C VAL A 198 -1.77 -41.11 6.03
N SER A 199 -0.49 -40.77 6.11
CA SER A 199 0.56 -41.65 6.66
C SER A 199 0.61 -41.66 8.19
N GLY A 200 -0.21 -40.83 8.87
CA GLY A 200 -0.24 -40.75 10.33
C GLY A 200 1.01 -40.09 10.94
N SER A 201 1.82 -39.38 10.13
CA SER A 201 3.05 -38.73 10.56
C SER A 201 2.76 -37.26 10.87
N VAL A 202 1.87 -36.98 11.82
CA VAL A 202 1.71 -35.63 12.39
C VAL A 202 2.45 -35.64 13.73
N GLU A 203 3.63 -35.01 13.76
CA GLU A 203 4.28 -34.58 14.99
C GLU A 203 3.63 -33.33 15.56
#